data_c300d4b38cef4309e31288a7a5ad071b
#
_entry.id   c300d4b38cef4309e31288a7a5ad071b
#
_cell.length_a   1.000
_cell.length_b   1.000
_cell.length_c   1.000
_cell.angle_alpha   90.00
_cell.angle_beta   90.00
_cell.angle_gamma   90.00
#
_symmetry.space_group_name_H-M   'P 1'
#
loop_
_entity.id
_entity.type
_entity.pdbx_description
1 polymer ?
#
loop_
_entity_poly.entity_id
_entity_poly.type
_entity_poly.pdbx_seq_one_letter_code
_entity_poly.pdbx_strand_id
1 'polypeptide(L)'
;EKNYRGILNLNMPKPAEHLSFAQLKVKRLGLQHYDNAIQEMRDPSGHLGFWLSGKALSCEDPETDVYWAHRGYPTLTPITWDQTEAGKLDVVRKITDEAGQ
;
A
#
# COMPACT_ATOMS: atom_id res chain seq x y z
N GLU A 1 14.02 19.66 20.58
CA GLU A 1 13.98 19.98 19.16
C GLU A 1 13.97 18.75 18.28
N LYS A 2 12.99 18.65 17.42
CA LYS A 2 12.80 17.45 16.60
C LYS A 2 12.71 17.82 15.13
N ASN A 3 13.77 17.55 14.40
CA ASN A 3 13.77 17.76 12.96
C ASN A 3 13.71 16.42 12.27
N TYR A 4 12.59 16.15 11.64
CA TYR A 4 12.45 14.93 10.86
C TYR A 4 12.97 15.15 9.45
N ARG A 5 13.79 14.23 8.96
CA ARG A 5 14.29 14.24 7.59
C ARG A 5 13.88 12.96 6.92
N GLY A 6 13.05 13.08 5.91
CA GLY A 6 12.54 11.92 5.21
C GLY A 6 11.21 12.22 4.58
N ILE A 7 10.50 11.19 4.18
CA ILE A 7 9.21 11.30 3.54
C ILE A 7 8.15 10.79 4.48
N LEU A 8 7.08 11.55 4.60
CA LEU A 8 5.92 11.12 5.38
C LEU A 8 4.72 10.96 4.45
N ASN A 9 4.06 9.83 4.55
CA ASN A 9 2.84 9.55 3.83
C ASN A 9 1.66 9.81 4.74
N LEU A 10 0.88 10.85 4.45
CA LEU A 10 -0.30 11.20 5.21
C LEU A 10 -1.54 10.79 4.44
N ASN A 11 -2.38 9.99 5.07
CA ASN A 11 -3.63 9.52 4.49
C ASN A 11 -4.80 10.11 5.24
N MET A 12 -5.67 10.81 4.52
CA MET A 12 -6.88 11.37 5.10
C MET A 12 -8.07 10.60 4.55
N PRO A 13 -8.73 9.80 5.37
CA PRO A 13 -9.86 9.01 4.87
C PRO A 13 -11.08 9.87 4.56
N LYS A 14 -11.99 9.30 3.80
CA LYS A 14 -13.24 9.97 3.46
C LYS A 14 -14.39 9.00 3.72
N PRO A 15 -15.32 9.30 4.63
CA PRO A 15 -15.36 10.51 5.46
C PRO A 15 -14.27 10.51 6.54
N ALA A 16 -13.76 11.70 6.84
CA ALA A 16 -12.76 11.86 7.88
C ALA A 16 -13.47 12.21 9.18
N GLU A 17 -13.56 11.24 10.08
CA GLU A 17 -14.33 11.38 11.30
C GLU A 17 -13.48 11.78 12.50
N HIS A 18 -12.17 11.52 12.42
CA HIS A 18 -11.25 11.73 13.54
C HIS A 18 -10.08 12.60 13.10
N LEU A 19 -10.27 13.91 13.07
CA LEU A 19 -9.33 14.85 12.42
C LEU A 19 -8.36 15.56 13.36
N SER A 20 -8.22 15.12 14.60
CA SER A 20 -7.28 15.78 15.50
C SER A 20 -5.93 15.05 15.46
N PHE A 21 -4.86 15.79 15.82
CA PHE A 21 -3.55 15.16 15.97
C PHE A 21 -3.55 14.08 17.03
N ALA A 22 -4.41 14.20 18.03
CA ALA A 22 -4.52 13.18 19.07
C ALA A 22 -5.03 11.85 18.52
N GLN A 23 -5.70 11.88 17.38
CA GLN A 23 -6.28 10.70 16.76
C GLN A 23 -5.49 10.21 15.54
N LEU A 24 -4.42 10.91 15.21
CA LEU A 24 -3.54 10.50 14.13
C LEU A 24 -2.85 9.19 14.48
N LYS A 25 -2.91 8.23 13.57
CA LYS A 25 -2.31 6.91 13.79
C LYS A 25 -1.03 6.78 12.99
N VAL A 26 0.07 6.57 13.68
CA VAL A 26 1.36 6.32 13.04
C VAL A 26 1.49 4.83 12.86
N LYS A 27 1.38 4.37 11.61
CA LYS A 27 1.32 2.95 11.29
C LYS A 27 2.16 2.66 10.06
N ARG A 28 2.47 1.40 9.83
CA ARG A 28 3.18 0.99 8.62
C ARG A 28 2.20 0.89 7.46
N LEU A 29 2.74 0.87 6.25
CA LEU A 29 1.90 0.67 5.07
C LEU A 29 1.35 -0.75 5.07
N GLY A 30 0.08 -0.85 4.75
CA GLY A 30 -0.58 -2.14 4.59
C GLY A 30 -0.89 -2.40 3.14
N LEU A 31 -1.26 -3.64 2.85
CA LEU A 31 -1.71 -4.01 1.53
C LEU A 31 -3.23 -4.06 1.51
N GLN A 32 -3.80 -3.51 0.46
CA GLN A 32 -5.23 -3.61 0.23
C GLN A 32 -5.47 -4.59 -0.91
N HIS A 33 -6.21 -5.64 -0.62
CA HIS A 33 -6.50 -6.69 -1.59
C HIS A 33 -7.89 -6.51 -2.15
N TYR A 34 -8.06 -6.90 -3.41
CA TYR A 34 -9.37 -6.84 -4.08
C TYR A 34 -9.76 -8.25 -4.52
N ASP A 35 -11.02 -8.54 -4.37
CA ASP A 35 -11.59 -9.81 -4.79
C ASP A 35 -12.19 -9.63 -6.19
N ASN A 36 -12.03 -10.61 -7.08
CA ASN A 36 -12.59 -10.61 -8.43
C ASN A 36 -12.24 -9.33 -9.19
N ALA A 37 -10.95 -9.03 -9.25
CA ALA A 37 -10.47 -7.73 -9.70
C ALA A 37 -10.65 -7.47 -11.20
N ILE A 38 -10.80 -8.51 -12.01
CA ILE A 38 -10.89 -8.37 -13.47
C ILE A 38 -12.23 -8.87 -13.95
N GLN A 39 -12.94 -8.03 -14.69
CA GLN A 39 -14.21 -8.36 -15.29
C GLN A 39 -14.14 -8.17 -16.79
N GLU A 40 -14.70 -9.14 -17.53
CA GLU A 40 -14.82 -9.06 -18.96
C GLU A 40 -16.02 -8.18 -19.33
N MET A 41 -15.79 -7.26 -20.24
CA MET A 41 -16.83 -6.33 -20.67
C MET A 41 -16.74 -6.10 -22.16
N ARG A 42 -17.87 -5.71 -22.76
CA ARG A 42 -17.91 -5.33 -24.17
C ARG A 42 -18.36 -3.89 -24.28
N ASP A 43 -17.72 -3.16 -25.21
CA ASP A 43 -18.10 -1.79 -25.46
C ASP A 43 -19.38 -1.76 -26.35
N PRO A 44 -19.98 -0.59 -26.58
CA PRO A 44 -21.18 -0.50 -27.43
C PRO A 44 -20.97 -1.00 -28.86
N SER A 45 -19.72 -1.05 -29.34
CA SER A 45 -19.40 -1.59 -30.66
C SER A 45 -19.13 -3.09 -30.64
N GLY A 46 -19.24 -3.74 -29.50
CA GLY A 46 -19.03 -5.16 -29.37
C GLY A 46 -17.59 -5.61 -29.14
N HIS A 47 -16.66 -4.67 -28.98
CA HIS A 47 -15.26 -5.01 -28.72
C HIS A 47 -15.09 -5.51 -27.30
N LEU A 48 -14.32 -6.60 -27.17
CA LEU A 48 -14.02 -7.19 -25.89
C LEU A 48 -12.97 -6.35 -25.14
N GLY A 49 -13.24 -6.09 -23.87
CA GLY A 49 -12.29 -5.42 -23.01
C GLY A 49 -12.37 -5.99 -21.61
N PHE A 50 -11.43 -5.57 -20.77
CA PHE A 50 -11.38 -6.00 -19.38
C PHE A 50 -11.42 -4.79 -18.48
N TRP A 51 -12.20 -4.88 -17.44
CA TRP A 51 -12.36 -3.81 -16.48
C TRP A 51 -11.74 -4.23 -15.17
N LEU A 52 -10.89 -3.36 -14.64
CA LEU A 52 -10.30 -3.60 -13.32
C LEU A 52 -11.28 -3.10 -12.27
N SER A 53 -12.04 -4.02 -11.75
CA SER A 53 -12.99 -3.71 -10.68
C SER A 53 -12.95 -4.86 -9.71
N GLY A 54 -13.37 -4.63 -8.53
CA GLY A 54 -13.40 -5.67 -7.53
C GLY A 54 -13.78 -5.09 -6.21
N LYS A 55 -14.09 -5.96 -5.29
CA LYS A 55 -14.46 -5.55 -3.95
C LYS A 55 -13.20 -5.53 -3.09
N ALA A 56 -12.92 -4.40 -2.46
CA ALA A 56 -11.81 -4.30 -1.55
C ALA A 56 -12.04 -5.20 -0.34
N LEU A 57 -11.07 -6.03 -0.01
CA LEU A 57 -11.13 -6.87 1.18
C LEU A 57 -10.61 -6.07 2.36
N SER A 58 -11.24 -6.23 3.51
CA SER A 58 -10.82 -5.50 4.70
C SER A 58 -9.51 -6.04 5.23
N CYS A 59 -8.70 -5.14 5.76
CA CYS A 59 -7.45 -5.49 6.43
C CYS A 59 -7.71 -5.50 7.92
N GLU A 60 -7.38 -6.61 8.58
CA GLU A 60 -7.65 -6.78 9.99
C GLU A 60 -6.42 -6.55 10.88
N ASP A 61 -5.29 -6.16 10.30
CA ASP A 61 -4.07 -5.92 11.05
C ASP A 61 -4.02 -4.47 11.54
N PRO A 62 -4.20 -4.24 12.87
CA PRO A 62 -4.22 -2.88 13.42
C PRO A 62 -2.87 -2.17 13.40
N GLU A 63 -1.81 -2.83 12.97
CA GLU A 63 -0.51 -2.19 12.81
C GLU A 63 -0.37 -1.48 11.46
N THR A 64 -1.38 -1.57 10.60
CA THR A 64 -1.31 -1.00 9.25
C THR A 64 -2.20 0.23 9.13
N ASP A 65 -1.84 1.09 8.17
CA ASP A 65 -2.62 2.28 7.87
C ASP A 65 -4.00 1.95 7.30
N VAL A 66 -4.09 0.88 6.50
CA VAL A 66 -5.36 0.46 5.88
C VAL A 66 -6.42 0.18 6.93
N TYR A 67 -6.02 -0.50 8.01
CA TYR A 67 -6.94 -0.83 9.10
C TYR A 67 -7.59 0.44 9.68
N TRP A 68 -6.77 1.45 9.97
CA TRP A 68 -7.27 2.66 10.60
C TRP A 68 -7.95 3.61 9.63
N ALA A 69 -7.47 3.65 8.37
CA ALA A 69 -8.11 4.48 7.35
C ALA A 69 -9.55 4.03 7.11
N HIS A 70 -9.81 2.73 7.09
CA HIS A 70 -11.16 2.21 6.91
C HIS A 70 -12.08 2.53 8.11
N ARG A 71 -11.50 2.95 9.21
CA ARG A 71 -12.24 3.30 10.42
C ARG A 71 -12.33 4.81 10.65
N GLY A 72 -11.95 5.58 9.61
CA GLY A 72 -12.12 7.04 9.65
C GLY A 72 -11.00 7.81 10.33
N TYR A 73 -9.84 7.19 10.56
CA TYR A 73 -8.71 7.84 11.19
C TYR A 73 -7.67 8.27 10.17
N PRO A 74 -7.09 9.47 10.33
CA PRO A 74 -5.93 9.83 9.53
C PRO A 74 -4.73 8.99 9.95
N THR A 75 -3.89 8.64 8.99
CA THR A 75 -2.71 7.81 9.24
C THR A 75 -1.48 8.49 8.70
N LEU A 76 -0.36 8.24 9.36
CA LEU A 76 0.93 8.81 8.98
C LEU A 76 1.96 7.69 8.99
N THR A 77 2.70 7.56 7.90
CA THR A 77 3.69 6.50 7.76
C THR A 77 4.99 7.07 7.22
N PRO A 78 6.11 6.89 7.92
CA PRO A 78 7.40 7.23 7.33
C PRO A 78 7.75 6.23 6.25
N ILE A 79 8.15 6.73 5.09
CA ILE A 79 8.51 5.89 3.96
C ILE A 79 9.90 6.24 3.45
N THR A 80 10.46 5.35 2.68
CA THR A 80 11.75 5.56 2.04
C THR A 80 11.60 5.47 0.54
N TRP A 81 12.46 6.17 -0.20
CA TRP A 81 12.45 6.07 -1.65
C TRP A 81 13.17 4.84 -2.13
N ASP A 82 14.18 4.38 -1.39
CA ASP A 82 15.03 3.30 -1.85
C ASP A 82 14.29 1.98 -1.68
N GLN A 83 13.87 1.42 -2.80
CA GLN A 83 13.15 0.16 -2.82
C GLN A 83 14.06 -1.05 -2.94
N THR A 84 15.37 -0.82 -2.88
CA THR A 84 16.34 -1.91 -2.92
C THR A 84 16.35 -2.63 -1.58
N GLU A 85 16.20 -3.93 -1.62
CA GLU A 85 16.37 -4.75 -0.43
C GLU A 85 17.85 -5.05 -0.30
N ALA A 86 18.58 -4.13 0.31
CA ALA A 86 20.04 -4.16 0.34
C ALA A 86 20.60 -5.42 0.98
N GLY A 87 19.91 -5.96 1.97
CA GLY A 87 20.35 -7.18 2.63
C GLY A 87 20.31 -8.42 1.76
N LYS A 88 19.68 -8.33 0.58
CA LYS A 88 19.58 -9.46 -0.33
C LYS A 88 20.49 -9.35 -1.55
N LEU A 89 21.22 -8.25 -1.69
CA LEU A 89 22.09 -8.06 -2.85
C LEU A 89 23.14 -9.16 -2.97
N ASP A 90 23.79 -9.50 -1.87
CA ASP A 90 24.82 -10.52 -1.89
C ASP A 90 24.28 -11.90 -2.21
N VAL A 91 23.09 -12.22 -1.71
CA VAL A 91 22.44 -13.50 -2.00
C VAL A 91 22.16 -13.61 -3.49
N VAL A 92 21.61 -12.55 -4.10
CA VAL A 92 21.29 -12.56 -5.52
C VAL A 92 22.55 -12.66 -6.38
N ARG A 93 23.62 -11.94 -6.02
CA ARG A 93 24.90 -12.03 -6.72
C ARG A 93 25.43 -13.46 -6.71
N LYS A 94 25.35 -14.11 -5.55
CA LYS A 94 25.85 -15.47 -5.41
C LYS A 94 25.08 -16.45 -6.29
N ILE A 95 23.76 -16.32 -6.31
CA ILE A 95 22.92 -17.16 -7.16
C ILE A 95 23.25 -16.96 -8.63
N THR A 96 23.46 -15.72 -9.04
CA THR A 96 23.79 -15.39 -10.42
C THR A 96 25.16 -15.95 -10.82
N ASP A 97 26.15 -15.82 -9.95
CA ASP A 97 27.48 -16.34 -10.21
C ASP A 97 27.46 -17.87 -10.37
N GLU A 98 26.72 -18.55 -9.52
CA GLU A 98 26.58 -20.00 -9.61
C GLU A 98 25.88 -20.43 -10.89
N ALA A 99 24.85 -19.70 -11.31
CA ALA A 99 24.11 -20.01 -12.53
C ALA A 99 24.95 -19.77 -13.79
N GLY A 100 25.95 -18.89 -13.72
CA GLY A 100 26.80 -18.56 -14.84
C GLY A 100 27.95 -19.53 -15.07
N GLN A 101 28.11 -20.55 -14.25
CA GLN A 101 29.21 -21.50 -14.36
C GLN A 101 28.89 -22.71 -15.22
#